data_54aa9f6cc01709abdef2622a4ef9a056
#
_entry.id   54aa9f6cc01709abdef2622a4ef9a056
#
_cell.length_a   1.000
_cell.length_b   1.000
_cell.length_c   1.000
_cell.angle_alpha   90.00
_cell.angle_beta   90.00
_cell.angle_gamma   90.00
#
_symmetry.space_group_name_H-M   'P 1'
#
loop_
_entity.id
_entity.type
_entity.pdbx_description
1 polymer ?
#
loop_
_entity_poly.entity_id
_entity_poly.type
_entity_poly.pdbx_seq_one_letter_code
_entity_poly.pdbx_strand_id
1 'polypeptide(L)'
;MDSKNIIARRAAAYFKPGDAVNLGVGIPGLCANYAPEDILFETENGFLGVGPEASGLQKTPSFCNAAGTEFVPVAGGAPIDSAMSFGMIRGGRLAATVLGALQVSEKGDLANWAVPGRLFGMGGAMDLVNGVKRVIVAMELCAKDGSPKILKECTFPLTGIRCVNHIVTELCVIDVTPEGLELVEIAPGHTPEEIQSKVEPTLIVSKQLKEMY
;
A
#
# COMPACT_ATOMS: atom_id res chain seq x y z
N MET A 1 9.55 17.67 -1.62
CA MET A 1 8.62 16.70 -0.96
C MET A 1 9.51 15.61 -0.41
N ASP A 2 9.24 15.06 0.78
CA ASP A 2 10.01 13.93 1.31
C ASP A 2 9.61 12.62 0.61
N SER A 3 10.43 11.56 0.75
CA SER A 3 10.23 10.26 0.10
C SER A 3 8.84 9.67 0.39
N LYS A 4 8.37 9.75 1.63
CA LYS A 4 7.08 9.19 2.03
C LYS A 4 5.89 9.86 1.34
N ASN A 5 5.94 11.17 1.23
CA ASN A 5 4.90 11.94 0.55
C ASN A 5 4.92 11.75 -0.97
N ILE A 6 6.10 11.56 -1.57
CA ILE A 6 6.26 11.18 -2.97
C ILE A 6 5.55 9.84 -3.24
N ILE A 7 5.88 8.82 -2.45
CA ILE A 7 5.29 7.48 -2.56
C ILE A 7 3.77 7.54 -2.40
N ALA A 8 3.29 8.21 -1.34
CA ALA A 8 1.86 8.30 -1.04
C ALA A 8 1.08 9.00 -2.16
N ARG A 9 1.60 10.13 -2.67
CA ARG A 9 1.00 10.85 -3.79
C ARG A 9 0.90 9.97 -5.04
N ARG A 10 1.98 9.23 -5.36
CA ARG A 10 1.97 8.38 -6.54
C ARG A 10 1.04 7.16 -6.38
N ALA A 11 1.01 6.55 -5.18
CA ALA A 11 0.09 5.45 -4.91
C ALA A 11 -1.37 5.90 -4.98
N ALA A 12 -1.71 7.08 -4.46
CA ALA A 12 -3.05 7.65 -4.53
C ALA A 12 -3.53 7.91 -5.98
N ALA A 13 -2.62 8.09 -6.94
CA ALA A 13 -2.98 8.26 -8.35
C ALA A 13 -3.61 7.00 -9.01
N TYR A 14 -3.58 5.86 -8.34
CA TYR A 14 -4.30 4.66 -8.78
C TYR A 14 -5.79 4.68 -8.43
N PHE A 15 -6.22 5.55 -7.54
CA PHE A 15 -7.62 5.62 -7.10
C PHE A 15 -8.49 6.36 -8.11
N LYS A 16 -9.72 5.92 -8.23
CA LYS A 16 -10.73 6.54 -9.11
C LYS A 16 -11.92 6.98 -8.28
N PRO A 17 -12.57 8.10 -8.62
CA PRO A 17 -13.79 8.52 -7.94
C PRO A 17 -14.79 7.38 -7.80
N GLY A 18 -15.36 7.21 -6.61
CA GLY A 18 -16.25 6.11 -6.26
C GLY A 18 -15.57 4.82 -5.79
N ASP A 19 -14.23 4.75 -5.79
CA ASP A 19 -13.52 3.59 -5.23
C ASP A 19 -13.67 3.53 -3.71
N ALA A 20 -13.89 2.32 -3.18
CA ALA A 20 -13.68 2.00 -1.78
C ALA A 20 -12.26 1.44 -1.60
N VAL A 21 -11.47 2.07 -0.73
CA VAL A 21 -10.03 1.79 -0.58
C VAL A 21 -9.66 1.60 0.89
N ASN A 22 -8.90 0.55 1.20
CA ASN A 22 -8.28 0.37 2.51
C ASN A 22 -6.84 0.91 2.50
N LEU A 23 -6.45 1.60 3.56
CA LEU A 23 -5.11 2.15 3.75
C LEU A 23 -4.45 1.55 4.99
N GLY A 24 -3.32 0.88 4.79
CA GLY A 24 -2.46 0.39 5.86
C GLY A 24 -1.77 1.51 6.64
N VAL A 25 -1.04 1.12 7.66
CA VAL A 25 -0.32 2.03 8.58
C VAL A 25 0.92 2.64 7.92
N GLY A 26 1.25 3.87 8.28
CA GLY A 26 2.47 4.57 7.83
C GLY A 26 2.33 5.25 6.48
N ILE A 27 3.22 4.97 5.52
CA ILE A 27 3.18 5.58 4.17
C ILE A 27 1.80 5.39 3.50
N PRO A 28 1.17 4.20 3.55
CA PRO A 28 -0.16 4.00 3.00
C PRO A 28 -1.20 4.99 3.52
N GLY A 29 -1.21 5.27 4.82
CA GLY A 29 -2.16 6.22 5.41
C GLY A 29 -2.04 7.65 4.86
N LEU A 30 -0.85 8.06 4.42
CA LEU A 30 -0.63 9.36 3.81
C LEU A 30 -1.31 9.51 2.45
N CYS A 31 -1.69 8.42 1.79
CA CYS A 31 -2.39 8.46 0.50
C CYS A 31 -3.70 9.23 0.58
N ALA A 32 -4.36 9.24 1.74
CA ALA A 32 -5.59 10.01 1.95
C ALA A 32 -5.43 11.51 1.68
N ASN A 33 -4.23 12.06 1.89
CA ASN A 33 -3.94 13.48 1.66
C ASN A 33 -3.84 13.85 0.17
N TYR A 34 -3.73 12.86 -0.71
CA TYR A 34 -3.49 13.03 -2.14
C TYR A 34 -4.55 12.35 -3.01
N ALA A 35 -5.51 11.69 -2.38
CA ALA A 35 -6.57 11.00 -3.08
C ALA A 35 -7.50 11.98 -3.81
N PRO A 36 -8.07 11.59 -4.95
CA PRO A 36 -9.16 12.34 -5.59
C PRO A 36 -10.34 12.49 -4.62
N GLU A 37 -11.22 13.46 -4.92
CA GLU A 37 -12.53 13.55 -4.27
C GLU A 37 -13.33 12.25 -4.52
N ASP A 38 -14.31 11.97 -3.65
CA ASP A 38 -15.19 10.81 -3.73
C ASP A 38 -14.52 9.44 -3.53
N ILE A 39 -13.37 9.37 -2.88
CA ILE A 39 -12.81 8.11 -2.39
C ILE A 39 -13.42 7.76 -1.04
N LEU A 40 -13.94 6.54 -0.93
CA LEU A 40 -14.49 6.03 0.31
C LEU A 40 -13.44 5.19 1.05
N PHE A 41 -12.77 5.78 2.04
CA PHE A 41 -11.79 5.03 2.82
C PHE A 41 -12.46 4.10 3.82
N GLU A 42 -11.96 2.88 3.87
CA GLU A 42 -12.38 1.83 4.79
C GLU A 42 -11.24 1.51 5.75
N THR A 43 -11.55 1.18 6.98
CA THR A 43 -10.62 0.60 7.94
C THR A 43 -11.16 -0.72 8.48
N GLU A 44 -10.34 -1.77 8.44
CA GLU A 44 -10.76 -3.14 8.66
C GLU A 44 -11.29 -3.41 10.09
N ASN A 45 -10.95 -2.57 11.06
CA ASN A 45 -11.52 -2.64 12.41
C ASN A 45 -12.99 -2.23 12.48
N GLY A 46 -13.56 -1.68 11.38
CA GLY A 46 -14.99 -1.56 11.22
C GLY A 46 -15.53 -0.15 11.00
N PHE A 47 -14.98 0.59 10.04
CA PHE A 47 -15.57 1.86 9.63
C PHE A 47 -15.45 2.07 8.12
N LEU A 48 -16.53 2.49 7.48
CA LEU A 48 -16.57 2.92 6.09
C LEU A 48 -16.81 4.43 6.03
N GLY A 49 -15.96 5.15 5.31
CA GLY A 49 -16.00 6.62 5.28
C GLY A 49 -15.08 7.28 6.31
N VAL A 50 -13.87 6.72 6.47
CA VAL A 50 -12.80 7.35 7.26
C VAL A 50 -12.42 8.67 6.61
N GLY A 51 -12.47 9.75 7.37
CA GLY A 51 -12.10 11.09 6.94
C GLY A 51 -10.74 11.53 7.50
N PRO A 52 -10.50 12.84 7.57
CA PRO A 52 -9.22 13.38 8.02
C PRO A 52 -8.95 13.06 9.50
N GLU A 53 -7.67 13.07 9.88
CA GLU A 53 -7.24 12.89 11.26
C GLU A 53 -7.90 13.94 12.16
N ALA A 54 -8.45 13.49 13.28
CA ALA A 54 -9.13 14.35 14.24
C ALA A 54 -8.11 15.21 15.02
N SER A 55 -8.45 16.45 15.27
CA SER A 55 -7.64 17.40 16.04
C SER A 55 -8.44 18.13 17.13
N GLY A 56 -7.77 18.49 18.21
CA GLY A 56 -8.38 19.27 19.30
C GLY A 56 -9.65 18.61 19.85
N LEU A 57 -10.76 19.36 19.87
CA LEU A 57 -12.07 18.91 20.38
C LEU A 57 -12.77 17.83 19.50
N GLN A 58 -12.26 17.56 18.32
CA GLN A 58 -12.80 16.52 17.44
C GLN A 58 -12.34 15.12 17.86
N LYS A 59 -11.31 15.03 18.69
CA LYS A 59 -10.76 13.73 19.15
C LYS A 59 -11.77 12.99 19.97
N THR A 60 -12.00 11.74 19.61
CA THR A 60 -12.82 10.80 20.36
C THR A 60 -12.32 9.37 20.14
N PRO A 61 -12.12 8.60 21.21
CA PRO A 61 -11.71 7.20 21.09
C PRO A 61 -12.71 6.31 20.33
N SER A 62 -13.92 6.79 20.12
CA SER A 62 -14.97 6.04 19.41
C SER A 62 -14.72 5.90 17.91
N PHE A 63 -13.92 6.79 17.30
CA PHE A 63 -13.59 6.74 15.89
C PHE A 63 -12.08 6.71 15.69
N CYS A 64 -11.53 5.52 15.72
CA CYS A 64 -10.12 5.28 15.39
C CYS A 64 -9.97 4.20 14.32
N ASN A 65 -8.98 4.40 13.43
CA ASN A 65 -8.64 3.40 12.42
C ASN A 65 -7.83 2.25 13.05
N ALA A 66 -7.50 1.24 12.27
CA ALA A 66 -6.75 0.08 12.72
C ALA A 66 -5.31 0.40 13.22
N ALA A 67 -4.79 1.59 12.91
CA ALA A 67 -3.53 2.11 13.45
C ALA A 67 -3.69 2.82 14.80
N GLY A 68 -4.93 2.97 15.30
CA GLY A 68 -5.23 3.75 16.50
C GLY A 68 -5.26 5.27 16.28
N THR A 69 -5.24 5.73 15.03
CA THR A 69 -5.37 7.15 14.69
C THR A 69 -6.84 7.55 14.73
N GLU A 70 -7.17 8.55 15.52
CA GLU A 70 -8.53 9.11 15.57
C GLU A 70 -8.83 9.93 14.31
N PHE A 71 -10.04 9.80 13.78
CA PHE A 71 -10.48 10.47 12.57
C PHE A 71 -11.86 11.11 12.70
N VAL A 72 -12.16 12.04 11.83
CA VAL A 72 -13.50 12.63 11.66
C VAL A 72 -14.19 11.86 10.54
N PRO A 73 -15.36 11.23 10.78
CA PRO A 73 -16.11 10.57 9.71
C PRO A 73 -16.51 11.53 8.59
N VAL A 74 -16.46 11.09 7.34
CA VAL A 74 -17.06 11.84 6.24
C VAL A 74 -18.58 11.76 6.29
N ALA A 75 -19.26 12.69 5.63
CA ALA A 75 -20.72 12.65 5.52
C ALA A 75 -21.18 11.32 4.89
N GLY A 76 -22.10 10.63 5.56
CA GLY A 76 -22.55 9.29 5.16
C GLY A 76 -21.64 8.15 5.62
N GLY A 77 -20.53 8.43 6.29
CA GLY A 77 -19.68 7.41 6.91
C GLY A 77 -20.43 6.64 8.01
N ALA A 78 -20.17 5.34 8.11
CA ALA A 78 -20.86 4.47 9.04
C ALA A 78 -19.92 3.47 9.73
N PRO A 79 -20.08 3.27 11.05
CA PRO A 79 -19.47 2.13 11.71
C PRO A 79 -20.14 0.83 11.22
N ILE A 80 -19.34 -0.19 11.04
CA ILE A 80 -19.76 -1.54 10.69
C ILE A 80 -19.06 -2.51 11.64
N ASP A 81 -19.65 -3.69 11.86
CA ASP A 81 -18.95 -4.69 12.65
C ASP A 81 -17.81 -5.36 11.85
N SER A 82 -16.91 -6.01 12.56
CA SER A 82 -15.75 -6.65 11.93
C SER A 82 -16.16 -7.78 10.96
N ALA A 83 -17.25 -8.48 11.20
CA ALA A 83 -17.73 -9.54 10.29
C ALA A 83 -18.15 -8.93 8.95
N MET A 84 -18.86 -7.81 8.98
CA MET A 84 -19.26 -7.07 7.77
C MET A 84 -18.03 -6.50 7.05
N SER A 85 -17.11 -5.85 7.77
CA SER A 85 -15.87 -5.29 7.21
C SER A 85 -15.07 -6.38 6.49
N PHE A 86 -14.72 -7.47 7.15
CA PHE A 86 -13.99 -8.58 6.53
C PHE A 86 -14.81 -9.31 5.47
N GLY A 87 -16.14 -9.33 5.59
CA GLY A 87 -17.04 -9.81 4.54
C GLY A 87 -16.94 -8.98 3.25
N MET A 88 -16.84 -7.65 3.37
CA MET A 88 -16.61 -6.75 2.23
C MET A 88 -15.23 -6.96 1.61
N ILE A 89 -14.18 -7.07 2.42
CA ILE A 89 -12.81 -7.33 1.99
C ILE A 89 -12.76 -8.63 1.19
N ARG A 90 -13.15 -9.76 1.80
CA ARG A 90 -13.14 -11.10 1.18
C ARG A 90 -14.07 -11.21 -0.02
N GLY A 91 -15.17 -10.47 -0.01
CA GLY A 91 -16.12 -10.39 -1.11
C GLY A 91 -15.70 -9.52 -2.28
N GLY A 92 -14.45 -8.98 -2.28
CA GLY A 92 -13.91 -8.15 -3.37
C GLY A 92 -14.66 -6.84 -3.58
N ARG A 93 -15.23 -6.26 -2.51
CA ARG A 93 -15.97 -4.99 -2.57
C ARG A 93 -15.07 -3.77 -2.53
N LEU A 94 -13.82 -3.92 -2.08
CA LEU A 94 -12.82 -2.86 -2.12
C LEU A 94 -12.11 -2.86 -3.48
N ALA A 95 -11.93 -1.67 -4.05
CA ALA A 95 -11.24 -1.48 -5.32
C ALA A 95 -9.73 -1.66 -5.18
N ALA A 96 -9.17 -1.22 -4.04
CA ALA A 96 -7.75 -1.33 -3.74
C ALA A 96 -7.47 -1.40 -2.24
N THR A 97 -6.32 -1.96 -1.91
CA THR A 97 -5.65 -1.74 -0.62
C THR A 97 -4.22 -1.25 -0.86
N VAL A 98 -3.77 -0.30 -0.04
CA VAL A 98 -2.37 0.14 -0.04
C VAL A 98 -1.71 -0.36 1.24
N LEU A 99 -0.63 -1.10 1.11
CA LEU A 99 0.08 -1.70 2.24
C LEU A 99 1.57 -1.34 2.21
N GLY A 100 2.16 -1.20 3.39
CA GLY A 100 3.61 -1.18 3.53
C GLY A 100 4.19 -2.59 3.38
N ALA A 101 5.47 -2.66 2.97
CA ALA A 101 6.19 -3.92 2.89
C ALA A 101 7.56 -3.86 3.53
N LEU A 102 7.97 -5.00 4.10
CA LEU A 102 9.34 -5.28 4.49
C LEU A 102 10.10 -5.87 3.30
N GLN A 103 9.47 -6.82 2.58
CA GLN A 103 9.99 -7.44 1.37
C GLN A 103 8.87 -7.75 0.39
N VAL A 104 9.18 -7.70 -0.91
CA VAL A 104 8.32 -8.18 -2.01
C VAL A 104 9.18 -9.08 -2.90
N SER A 105 8.65 -10.25 -3.30
CA SER A 105 9.35 -11.14 -4.22
C SER A 105 9.12 -10.76 -5.69
N GLU A 106 9.95 -11.32 -6.58
CA GLU A 106 9.78 -11.17 -8.03
C GLU A 106 8.43 -11.68 -8.56
N LYS A 107 7.78 -12.56 -7.79
CA LYS A 107 6.46 -13.13 -8.11
C LYS A 107 5.30 -12.37 -7.47
N GLY A 108 5.59 -11.29 -6.74
CA GLY A 108 4.59 -10.51 -6.02
C GLY A 108 4.14 -11.12 -4.69
N ASP A 109 4.97 -11.97 -4.06
CA ASP A 109 4.72 -12.36 -2.68
C ASP A 109 5.01 -11.18 -1.75
N LEU A 110 4.24 -11.05 -0.68
CA LEU A 110 4.37 -9.96 0.29
C LEU A 110 4.78 -10.49 1.66
N ALA A 111 5.78 -9.83 2.27
CA ALA A 111 6.14 -10.00 3.67
C ALA A 111 6.12 -8.62 4.36
N ASN A 112 5.24 -8.44 5.37
CA ASN A 112 5.10 -7.15 6.03
C ASN A 112 4.78 -7.18 7.53
N TRP A 113 4.76 -8.35 8.16
CA TRP A 113 4.30 -8.49 9.54
C TRP A 113 5.34 -8.98 10.55
N ALA A 114 6.45 -9.52 10.08
CA ALA A 114 7.49 -10.06 10.95
C ALA A 114 8.89 -9.90 10.35
N VAL A 115 9.87 -9.68 11.21
CA VAL A 115 11.30 -9.81 10.93
C VAL A 115 11.91 -10.77 11.94
N PRO A 116 13.10 -11.34 11.73
CA PRO A 116 13.76 -12.18 12.72
C PRO A 116 13.81 -11.51 14.10
N GLY A 117 13.26 -12.19 15.10
CA GLY A 117 13.22 -11.72 16.49
C GLY A 117 12.16 -10.67 16.81
N ARG A 118 11.33 -10.23 15.85
CA ARG A 118 10.26 -9.24 16.09
C ARG A 118 9.01 -9.47 15.25
N LEU A 119 7.87 -9.55 15.91
CA LEU A 119 6.54 -9.60 15.31
C LEU A 119 5.89 -8.22 15.39
N PHE A 120 5.35 -7.73 14.28
CA PHE A 120 4.57 -6.47 14.25
C PHE A 120 3.07 -6.71 14.37
N GLY A 121 2.64 -7.98 14.19
CA GLY A 121 1.24 -8.33 14.06
C GLY A 121 0.75 -8.24 12.61
N MET A 122 0.01 -9.25 12.18
CA MET A 122 -0.48 -9.33 10.81
C MET A 122 -1.75 -8.47 10.59
N GLY A 123 -2.57 -8.32 11.64
CA GLY A 123 -3.85 -7.63 11.53
C GLY A 123 -4.73 -8.21 10.43
N GLY A 124 -5.39 -7.35 9.66
CA GLY A 124 -6.22 -7.71 8.52
C GLY A 124 -5.46 -7.95 7.20
N ALA A 125 -4.12 -7.86 7.21
CA ALA A 125 -3.35 -7.86 5.96
C ALA A 125 -3.54 -9.13 5.11
N MET A 126 -3.66 -10.32 5.72
CA MET A 126 -3.94 -11.57 5.00
C MET A 126 -5.25 -11.53 4.22
N ASP A 127 -6.29 -10.99 4.83
CA ASP A 127 -7.61 -10.88 4.19
C ASP A 127 -7.58 -9.83 3.08
N LEU A 128 -6.93 -8.69 3.33
CA LEU A 128 -6.77 -7.61 2.36
C LEU A 128 -6.05 -8.10 1.09
N VAL A 129 -4.91 -8.78 1.22
CA VAL A 129 -4.12 -9.21 0.04
C VAL A 129 -4.78 -10.35 -0.75
N ASN A 130 -5.72 -11.09 -0.16
CA ASN A 130 -6.42 -12.18 -0.84
C ASN A 130 -7.83 -11.79 -1.31
N GLY A 131 -8.45 -10.78 -0.70
CA GLY A 131 -9.83 -10.40 -0.98
C GLY A 131 -9.98 -9.18 -1.87
N VAL A 132 -9.02 -8.25 -1.85
CA VAL A 132 -9.12 -6.98 -2.57
C VAL A 132 -8.66 -7.13 -4.02
N LYS A 133 -9.29 -6.39 -4.93
CA LYS A 133 -9.02 -6.48 -6.38
C LYS A 133 -7.62 -6.01 -6.79
N ARG A 134 -7.06 -5.04 -6.06
CA ARG A 134 -5.76 -4.45 -6.36
C ARG A 134 -4.97 -4.21 -5.07
N VAL A 135 -3.82 -4.82 -4.99
CA VAL A 135 -2.87 -4.64 -3.88
C VAL A 135 -1.72 -3.77 -4.36
N ILE A 136 -1.59 -2.59 -3.77
CA ILE A 136 -0.53 -1.62 -4.03
C ILE A 136 0.41 -1.63 -2.83
N VAL A 137 1.68 -1.93 -3.06
CA VAL A 137 2.72 -1.77 -2.04
C VAL A 137 3.30 -0.36 -2.13
N ALA A 138 3.28 0.36 -1.01
CA ALA A 138 3.86 1.69 -0.85
C ALA A 138 5.01 1.61 0.15
N MET A 139 6.24 1.67 -0.33
CA MET A 139 7.45 1.50 0.50
C MET A 139 8.66 2.23 -0.08
N GLU A 140 9.65 2.55 0.74
CA GLU A 140 10.97 2.95 0.26
C GLU A 140 11.64 1.78 -0.46
N LEU A 141 12.36 2.05 -1.57
CA LEU A 141 12.95 1.04 -2.45
C LEU A 141 13.95 0.15 -1.72
N CYS A 142 14.75 0.74 -0.84
CA CYS A 142 15.73 0.03 -0.02
C CYS A 142 15.40 0.12 1.47
N ALA A 143 15.97 -0.77 2.25
CA ALA A 143 16.00 -0.66 3.70
C ALA A 143 16.96 0.46 4.16
N LYS A 144 16.93 0.81 5.45
CA LYS A 144 17.75 1.91 6.00
C LYS A 144 19.26 1.66 5.89
N ASP A 145 19.68 0.41 5.81
CA ASP A 145 21.07 -0.01 5.62
C ASP A 145 21.46 -0.12 4.15
N GLY A 146 20.56 0.24 3.24
CA GLY A 146 20.77 0.18 1.80
C GLY A 146 20.48 -1.18 1.17
N SER A 147 20.10 -2.20 1.95
CA SER A 147 19.77 -3.52 1.41
C SER A 147 18.48 -3.48 0.58
N PRO A 148 18.39 -4.30 -0.49
CA PRO A 148 17.20 -4.37 -1.32
C PRO A 148 16.00 -4.94 -0.56
N LYS A 149 14.83 -4.42 -0.85
CA LYS A 149 13.53 -4.93 -0.36
C LYS A 149 12.75 -5.68 -1.42
N ILE A 150 13.12 -5.52 -2.67
CA ILE A 150 12.57 -6.29 -3.80
C ILE A 150 13.57 -7.40 -4.10
N LEU A 151 13.17 -8.64 -3.83
CA LEU A 151 14.02 -9.82 -3.82
C LEU A 151 13.51 -10.87 -4.81
N LYS A 152 14.35 -11.84 -5.19
CA LYS A 152 13.90 -13.00 -5.96
C LYS A 152 12.89 -13.82 -5.17
N GLU A 153 13.17 -14.02 -3.88
CA GLU A 153 12.26 -14.68 -2.93
C GLU A 153 12.30 -13.95 -1.60
N CYS A 154 11.14 -13.80 -0.95
CA CYS A 154 11.10 -13.23 0.39
C CYS A 154 11.78 -14.19 1.39
N THR A 155 12.58 -13.61 2.26
CA THR A 155 13.24 -14.35 3.36
C THR A 155 12.48 -14.23 4.69
N PHE A 156 11.54 -13.27 4.77
CA PHE A 156 10.68 -13.08 5.92
C PHE A 156 9.35 -13.83 5.75
N PRO A 157 8.66 -14.12 6.86
CA PRO A 157 7.36 -14.79 6.81
C PRO A 157 6.35 -14.05 5.92
N LEU A 158 5.74 -14.78 5.00
CA LEU A 158 4.81 -14.19 4.03
C LEU A 158 3.49 -13.78 4.66
N THR A 159 2.93 -12.68 4.16
CA THR A 159 1.56 -12.22 4.37
C THR A 159 0.63 -12.81 3.32
N GLY A 160 1.09 -12.86 2.08
CA GLY A 160 0.37 -13.42 0.94
C GLY A 160 1.30 -13.82 -0.19
N ILE A 161 0.84 -14.73 -1.03
CA ILE A 161 1.57 -15.29 -2.17
C ILE A 161 0.98 -14.72 -3.45
N ARG A 162 1.83 -14.18 -4.34
CA ARG A 162 1.43 -13.64 -5.66
C ARG A 162 0.24 -12.66 -5.58
N CYS A 163 0.27 -11.80 -4.57
CA CYS A 163 -0.85 -10.93 -4.27
C CYS A 163 -0.61 -9.46 -4.65
N VAL A 164 0.64 -9.05 -4.82
CA VAL A 164 1.00 -7.66 -5.15
C VAL A 164 0.78 -7.40 -6.63
N ASN A 165 0.12 -6.28 -6.96
CA ASN A 165 -0.06 -5.82 -8.34
C ASN A 165 0.91 -4.70 -8.71
N HIS A 166 1.13 -3.74 -7.80
CA HIS A 166 1.97 -2.57 -8.02
C HIS A 166 2.89 -2.32 -6.84
N ILE A 167 4.13 -1.95 -7.11
CA ILE A 167 5.09 -1.51 -6.11
C ILE A 167 5.43 -0.05 -6.40
N VAL A 168 5.09 0.85 -5.48
CA VAL A 168 5.33 2.28 -5.58
C VAL A 168 6.41 2.67 -4.57
N THR A 169 7.49 3.23 -5.08
CA THR A 169 8.62 3.69 -4.27
C THR A 169 8.89 5.18 -4.52
N GLU A 170 9.85 5.76 -3.83
CA GLU A 170 10.29 7.13 -4.06
C GLU A 170 11.05 7.32 -5.38
N LEU A 171 11.58 6.23 -5.96
CA LEU A 171 12.40 6.28 -7.17
C LEU A 171 11.73 5.67 -8.40
N CYS A 172 10.74 4.79 -8.23
CA CYS A 172 10.13 4.09 -9.35
C CYS A 172 8.77 3.49 -9.02
N VAL A 173 8.04 3.15 -10.07
CA VAL A 173 6.86 2.29 -10.02
C VAL A 173 7.15 1.02 -10.81
N ILE A 174 6.84 -0.11 -10.21
CA ILE A 174 7.03 -1.43 -10.79
C ILE A 174 5.69 -2.17 -10.77
N ASP A 175 5.29 -2.69 -11.92
CA ASP A 175 4.13 -3.56 -12.06
C ASP A 175 4.57 -5.03 -11.97
N VAL A 176 3.79 -5.82 -11.22
CA VAL A 176 4.00 -7.27 -11.14
C VAL A 176 3.18 -7.91 -12.26
N THR A 177 3.89 -8.51 -13.22
CA THR A 177 3.28 -9.13 -14.39
C THR A 177 3.56 -10.64 -14.43
N PRO A 178 2.85 -11.42 -15.25
CA PRO A 178 3.17 -12.83 -15.44
C PRO A 178 4.59 -13.08 -15.99
N GLU A 179 5.14 -12.10 -16.72
CA GLU A 179 6.48 -12.15 -17.34
C GLU A 179 7.58 -11.75 -16.35
N GLY A 180 7.24 -11.09 -15.24
CA GLY A 180 8.18 -10.59 -14.22
C GLY A 180 7.85 -9.18 -13.75
N LEU A 181 8.80 -8.52 -13.15
CA LEU A 181 8.68 -7.16 -12.64
C LEU A 181 8.95 -6.13 -13.75
N GLU A 182 7.94 -5.39 -14.17
CA GLU A 182 8.04 -4.36 -15.19
C GLU A 182 8.23 -2.97 -14.57
N LEU A 183 9.35 -2.32 -14.85
CA LEU A 183 9.62 -0.93 -14.49
C LEU A 183 8.80 -0.01 -15.41
N VAL A 184 7.74 0.59 -14.89
CA VAL A 184 6.78 1.39 -15.67
C VAL A 184 6.95 2.89 -15.49
N GLU A 185 7.49 3.32 -14.34
CA GLU A 185 7.80 4.73 -14.10
C GLU A 185 9.12 4.87 -13.32
N ILE A 186 9.80 5.97 -13.55
CA ILE A 186 11.07 6.31 -12.91
C ILE A 186 11.08 7.78 -12.46
N ALA A 187 11.65 8.06 -11.31
CA ALA A 187 11.79 9.42 -10.81
C ALA A 187 12.75 10.25 -11.71
N PRO A 188 12.49 11.55 -11.90
CA PRO A 188 13.34 12.42 -12.70
C PRO A 188 14.80 12.38 -12.26
N GLY A 189 15.72 12.30 -13.23
CA GLY A 189 17.16 12.29 -12.99
C GLY A 189 17.76 10.94 -12.63
N HIS A 190 16.98 9.88 -12.61
CA HIS A 190 17.44 8.50 -12.40
C HIS A 190 17.42 7.68 -13.69
N THR A 191 18.17 6.57 -13.71
CA THR A 191 18.23 5.66 -14.86
C THR A 191 17.73 4.26 -14.48
N PRO A 192 17.26 3.46 -15.48
CA PRO A 192 16.86 2.07 -15.21
C PRO A 192 17.98 1.23 -14.58
N GLU A 193 19.22 1.47 -14.93
CA GLU A 193 20.40 0.78 -14.38
C GLU A 193 20.62 1.10 -12.91
N GLU A 194 20.36 2.35 -12.49
CA GLU A 194 20.39 2.74 -11.08
C GLU A 194 19.30 2.02 -10.28
N ILE A 195 18.09 1.92 -10.81
CA ILE A 195 16.99 1.16 -10.16
C ILE A 195 17.35 -0.32 -10.10
N GLN A 196 17.83 -0.89 -11.21
CA GLN A 196 18.26 -2.30 -11.27
C GLN A 196 19.33 -2.62 -10.22
N SER A 197 20.24 -1.70 -9.94
CA SER A 197 21.30 -1.92 -8.94
C SER A 197 20.78 -2.02 -7.49
N LYS A 198 19.52 -1.63 -7.24
CA LYS A 198 18.87 -1.57 -5.92
C LYS A 198 17.86 -2.69 -5.70
N VAL A 199 17.65 -3.56 -6.68
CA VAL A 199 16.72 -4.69 -6.62
C VAL A 199 17.43 -5.97 -7.05
N GLU A 200 17.01 -7.09 -6.49
CA GLU A 200 17.64 -8.39 -6.77
C GLU A 200 17.17 -9.03 -8.09
N PRO A 201 15.84 -9.01 -8.39
CA PRO A 201 15.32 -9.55 -9.64
C PRO A 201 15.72 -8.68 -10.84
N THR A 202 15.82 -9.32 -12.02
CA THR A 202 15.96 -8.58 -13.27
C THR A 202 14.66 -7.86 -13.59
N LEU A 203 14.75 -6.54 -13.79
CA LEU A 203 13.60 -5.73 -14.20
C LEU A 203 13.42 -5.76 -15.72
N ILE A 204 12.17 -5.83 -16.15
CA ILE A 204 11.76 -5.60 -17.53
C ILE A 204 11.51 -4.09 -17.65
N VAL A 205 12.28 -3.40 -18.47
CA VAL A 205 12.03 -1.97 -18.71
C VAL A 205 10.86 -1.82 -19.68
N SER A 206 9.80 -1.13 -19.24
CA SER A 206 8.63 -0.90 -20.08
C SER A 206 8.98 -0.15 -21.35
N LYS A 207 8.40 -0.57 -22.49
CA LYS A 207 8.50 0.18 -23.75
C LYS A 207 7.85 1.57 -23.67
N GLN A 208 7.01 1.79 -22.66
CA GLN A 208 6.33 3.05 -22.38
C GLN A 208 6.75 3.61 -21.03
N LEU A 209 8.03 3.42 -20.64
CA LEU A 209 8.58 3.97 -19.41
C LEU A 209 8.31 5.47 -19.34
N LYS A 210 7.77 5.94 -18.21
CA LYS A 210 7.39 7.33 -17.98
C LYS A 210 8.16 7.93 -16.81
N GLU A 211 8.23 9.24 -16.76
CA GLU A 211 8.59 9.93 -15.52
C GLU A 211 7.46 9.84 -14.50
N MET A 212 7.81 9.72 -13.24
CA MET A 212 6.87 9.53 -12.12
C MET A 212 5.95 10.72 -11.85
N TYR A 213 6.27 11.93 -12.29
CA TYR A 213 5.48 13.17 -12.12
C TYR A 213 5.89 14.25 -13.11
#